data_a7f4c4559def00dd37cb60f0b24afed7
#
_entry.id   a7f4c4559def00dd37cb60f0b24afed7
#
_cell.length_a   1.000
_cell.length_b   1.000
_cell.length_c   1.000
_cell.angle_alpha   90.00
_cell.angle_beta   90.00
_cell.angle_gamma   90.00
#
_symmetry.space_group_name_H-M   'P 1'
#
loop_
_entity.id
_entity.type
_entity.pdbx_description
1 polymer ?
#
loop_
_entity_poly.entity_id
_entity_poly.type
_entity_poly.pdbx_seq_one_letter_code
_entity_poly.pdbx_strand_id
1 'polypeptide(L)'
;MCFRSNLIALVFLFGTTLNAEQTIEKFTLSPSILEIEGDLAYGEYLASDCQTCHRADNSNQGIPGLNGREITEIVYALHEYKNKYRKNQVMQMMAGGLDDEEIAALASYFASLQ
;
A
#
# COMPACT_ATOMS: atom_id res chain seq x y z
N MET A 1 25.25 -24.65 71.45
CA MET A 1 24.28 -23.75 70.88
C MET A 1 24.58 -23.59 69.37
N CYS A 2 23.80 -24.30 68.56
CA CYS A 2 24.03 -24.28 67.11
C CYS A 2 23.23 -23.12 66.46
N PHE A 3 23.92 -22.12 65.95
CA PHE A 3 23.31 -21.11 65.09
C PHE A 3 23.28 -21.63 63.63
N ARG A 4 22.09 -22.03 63.19
CA ARG A 4 21.87 -22.39 61.80
C ARG A 4 21.54 -21.10 61.02
N SER A 5 22.53 -20.61 60.31
CA SER A 5 22.35 -19.50 59.38
C SER A 5 21.62 -19.99 58.12
N ASN A 6 20.36 -19.58 57.99
CA ASN A 6 19.59 -19.80 56.75
C ASN A 6 20.00 -18.78 55.71
N LEU A 7 20.77 -19.21 54.71
CA LEU A 7 21.07 -18.43 53.53
C LEU A 7 19.87 -18.53 52.56
N ILE A 8 19.05 -17.50 52.53
CA ILE A 8 17.96 -17.37 51.53
C ILE A 8 18.61 -16.88 50.23
N ALA A 9 18.76 -17.79 49.28
CA ALA A 9 19.19 -17.44 47.93
C ALA A 9 18.03 -16.75 47.20
N LEU A 10 18.15 -15.44 47.02
CA LEU A 10 17.22 -14.66 46.22
C LEU A 10 17.50 -14.90 44.73
N VAL A 11 16.71 -15.74 44.07
CA VAL A 11 16.80 -15.97 42.65
C VAL A 11 16.12 -14.78 41.94
N PHE A 12 16.91 -13.87 41.38
CA PHE A 12 16.41 -12.87 40.47
C PHE A 12 16.08 -13.53 39.12
N LEU A 13 14.80 -13.75 38.85
CA LEU A 13 14.30 -14.09 37.54
C LEU A 13 14.36 -12.81 36.66
N PHE A 14 15.44 -12.70 35.89
CA PHE A 14 15.48 -11.71 34.80
C PHE A 14 14.47 -12.13 33.72
N GLY A 15 13.28 -11.55 33.78
CA GLY A 15 12.30 -11.64 32.70
C GLY A 15 12.84 -10.88 31.48
N THR A 16 13.33 -11.63 30.50
CA THR A 16 13.61 -11.07 29.18
C THR A 16 12.28 -10.75 28.51
N THR A 17 11.88 -9.48 28.51
CA THR A 17 10.80 -9.00 27.66
C THR A 17 11.28 -9.09 26.21
N LEU A 18 10.80 -10.08 25.48
CA LEU A 18 10.89 -10.13 24.04
C LEU A 18 10.04 -8.97 23.50
N ASN A 19 10.67 -7.84 23.21
CA ASN A 19 10.10 -6.83 22.38
C ASN A 19 10.00 -7.44 20.96
N ALA A 20 8.81 -7.90 20.60
CA ALA A 20 8.48 -8.19 19.21
C ALA A 20 8.51 -6.84 18.46
N GLU A 21 9.66 -6.52 17.91
CA GLU A 21 9.83 -5.42 16.97
C GLU A 21 9.00 -5.80 15.73
N GLN A 22 7.80 -5.22 15.64
CA GLN A 22 6.97 -5.33 14.46
C GLN A 22 7.70 -4.57 13.34
N THR A 23 8.53 -5.26 12.59
CA THR A 23 9.02 -4.77 11.31
C THR A 23 7.81 -4.57 10.41
N ILE A 24 7.41 -3.31 10.23
CA ILE A 24 6.42 -2.95 9.20
C ILE A 24 7.11 -3.26 7.88
N GLU A 25 6.76 -4.39 7.29
CA GLU A 25 7.29 -4.79 6.00
C GLU A 25 6.83 -3.76 4.97
N LYS A 26 7.78 -2.98 4.45
CA LYS A 26 7.50 -1.94 3.46
C LYS A 26 7.07 -2.61 2.16
N PHE A 27 5.89 -2.25 1.66
CA PHE A 27 5.43 -2.71 0.36
C PHE A 27 6.39 -2.29 -0.75
N THR A 28 6.84 -3.23 -1.54
CA THR A 28 7.75 -3.00 -2.66
C THR A 28 7.24 -3.73 -3.90
N LEU A 29 7.39 -3.10 -5.06
CA LEU A 29 7.10 -3.70 -6.35
C LEU A 29 8.39 -4.21 -7.00
N SER A 30 8.29 -5.28 -7.78
CA SER A 30 9.41 -5.76 -8.57
C SER A 30 9.76 -4.75 -9.67
N PRO A 31 11.04 -4.65 -10.09
CA PRO A 31 11.41 -3.81 -11.21
C PRO A 31 10.62 -4.11 -12.49
N SER A 32 10.30 -5.38 -12.75
CA SER A 32 9.53 -5.80 -13.91
C SER A 32 8.13 -5.17 -13.98
N ILE A 33 7.48 -4.93 -12.84
CA ILE A 33 6.19 -4.23 -12.81
C ILE A 33 6.37 -2.73 -13.08
N LEU A 34 7.42 -2.13 -12.53
CA LEU A 34 7.69 -0.70 -12.68
C LEU A 34 8.17 -0.32 -14.10
N GLU A 35 8.66 -1.29 -14.88
CA GLU A 35 9.13 -1.11 -16.25
C GLU A 35 8.04 -1.33 -17.32
N ILE A 36 6.81 -1.70 -16.91
CA ILE A 36 5.71 -1.89 -17.86
C ILE A 36 5.34 -0.52 -18.45
N GLU A 37 5.47 -0.39 -19.76
CA GLU A 37 4.98 0.78 -20.50
C GLU A 37 3.46 0.67 -20.69
N GLY A 38 2.71 1.60 -20.09
CA GLY A 38 1.26 1.60 -20.18
C GLY A 38 0.76 2.16 -21.52
N ASP A 39 -0.19 1.47 -22.14
CA ASP A 39 -0.88 1.93 -23.34
C ASP A 39 -1.89 3.06 -22.99
N LEU A 40 -1.70 4.25 -23.57
CA LEU A 40 -2.53 5.42 -23.28
C LEU A 40 -3.99 5.23 -23.71
N ALA A 41 -4.22 4.63 -24.87
CA ALA A 41 -5.58 4.47 -25.40
C ALA A 41 -6.35 3.42 -24.57
N TYR A 42 -5.67 2.36 -24.15
CA TYR A 42 -6.24 1.37 -23.25
C TYR A 42 -6.50 1.97 -21.86
N GLY A 43 -5.58 2.76 -21.35
CA GLY A 43 -5.75 3.50 -20.11
C GLY A 43 -6.95 4.46 -20.15
N GLU A 44 -7.16 5.19 -21.25
CA GLU A 44 -8.33 6.04 -21.45
C GLU A 44 -9.64 5.24 -21.41
N TYR A 45 -9.67 4.10 -22.07
CA TYR A 45 -10.84 3.21 -22.05
C TYR A 45 -11.17 2.73 -20.62
N LEU A 46 -10.16 2.29 -19.87
CA LEU A 46 -10.34 1.80 -18.50
C LEU A 46 -10.70 2.93 -17.52
N ALA A 47 -10.22 4.15 -17.75
CA ALA A 47 -10.35 5.27 -16.81
C ALA A 47 -11.80 5.73 -16.60
N SER A 48 -12.73 5.38 -17.49
CA SER A 48 -14.14 5.77 -17.39
C SER A 48 -14.76 5.40 -16.04
N ASP A 49 -14.47 4.22 -15.54
CA ASP A 49 -14.97 3.74 -14.24
C ASP A 49 -14.32 4.49 -13.07
N CYS A 50 -13.05 4.86 -13.19
CA CYS A 50 -12.30 5.61 -12.18
C CYS A 50 -12.81 7.04 -12.05
N GLN A 51 -13.07 7.71 -13.18
CA GLN A 51 -13.48 9.11 -13.25
C GLN A 51 -14.87 9.37 -12.68
N THR A 52 -15.69 8.33 -12.52
CA THR A 52 -17.00 8.45 -11.85
C THR A 52 -16.83 8.93 -10.41
N CYS A 53 -15.80 8.49 -9.72
CA CYS A 53 -15.49 8.88 -8.34
C CYS A 53 -14.31 9.85 -8.25
N HIS A 54 -13.25 9.63 -9.03
CA HIS A 54 -12.05 10.46 -9.08
C HIS A 54 -12.19 11.59 -10.10
N ARG A 55 -12.95 12.62 -9.73
CA ARG A 55 -13.25 13.74 -10.61
C ARG A 55 -12.02 14.64 -10.82
N ALA A 56 -11.86 15.13 -12.05
CA ALA A 56 -10.74 16.00 -12.42
C ALA A 56 -10.72 17.33 -11.64
N ASP A 57 -11.88 17.83 -11.26
CA ASP A 57 -12.06 19.10 -10.54
C ASP A 57 -11.91 18.95 -9.01
N ASN A 58 -11.57 17.78 -8.51
CA ASN A 58 -11.48 17.45 -7.08
C ASN A 58 -12.76 17.80 -6.28
N SER A 59 -13.92 17.87 -6.94
CA SER A 59 -15.19 18.25 -6.31
C SER A 59 -15.75 17.17 -5.37
N ASN A 60 -15.21 15.95 -5.46
CA ASN A 60 -15.65 14.82 -4.66
C ASN A 60 -14.81 14.74 -3.38
N GLN A 61 -15.31 15.32 -2.29
CA GLN A 61 -14.59 15.44 -1.01
C GLN A 61 -14.10 14.07 -0.49
N GLY A 62 -12.80 14.02 -0.15
CA GLY A 62 -12.15 12.81 0.37
C GLY A 62 -11.73 11.81 -0.70
N ILE A 63 -12.10 12.02 -1.97
CA ILE A 63 -11.63 11.21 -3.10
C ILE A 63 -10.68 12.06 -3.95
N PRO A 64 -9.40 11.68 -4.07
CA PRO A 64 -8.42 12.52 -4.75
C PRO A 64 -8.63 12.52 -6.27
N GLY A 65 -8.32 13.65 -6.92
CA GLY A 65 -8.13 13.69 -8.36
C GLY A 65 -6.88 12.92 -8.78
N LEU A 66 -6.90 12.33 -9.96
CA LEU A 66 -5.80 11.50 -10.47
C LEU A 66 -5.00 12.19 -11.57
N ASN A 67 -5.57 13.24 -12.20
CA ASN A 67 -4.95 13.92 -13.33
C ASN A 67 -3.59 14.52 -12.95
N GLY A 68 -2.59 14.30 -13.79
CA GLY A 68 -1.25 14.86 -13.64
C GLY A 68 -0.42 14.25 -12.51
N ARG A 69 -0.88 13.15 -11.88
CA ARG A 69 -0.09 12.44 -10.88
C ARG A 69 1.02 11.63 -11.54
N GLU A 70 2.10 11.43 -10.80
CA GLU A 70 3.22 10.62 -11.28
C GLU A 70 2.80 9.16 -11.53
N ILE A 71 3.29 8.59 -12.63
CA ILE A 71 3.00 7.18 -13.00
C ILE A 71 3.29 6.23 -11.83
N THR A 72 4.48 6.36 -11.25
CA THR A 72 4.90 5.49 -10.14
C THR A 72 4.00 5.62 -8.92
N GLU A 73 3.48 6.81 -8.62
CA GLU A 73 2.54 7.04 -7.52
C GLU A 73 1.25 6.25 -7.72
N ILE A 74 0.68 6.30 -8.93
CA ILE A 74 -0.56 5.59 -9.26
C ILE A 74 -0.33 4.07 -9.27
N VAL A 75 0.77 3.61 -9.86
CA VAL A 75 1.13 2.19 -9.91
C VAL A 75 1.26 1.62 -8.48
N TYR A 76 2.03 2.29 -7.61
CA TYR A 76 2.16 1.84 -6.22
C TYR A 76 0.82 1.84 -5.49
N ALA A 77 0.03 2.90 -5.58
CA ALA A 77 -1.24 3.00 -4.89
C ALA A 77 -2.22 1.89 -5.30
N LEU A 78 -2.35 1.60 -6.59
CA LEU A 78 -3.23 0.54 -7.08
C LEU A 78 -2.75 -0.85 -6.64
N HIS A 79 -1.44 -1.12 -6.71
CA HIS A 79 -0.88 -2.38 -6.20
C HIS A 79 -1.01 -2.54 -4.69
N GLU A 80 -0.85 -1.47 -3.91
CA GLU A 80 -1.07 -1.49 -2.47
C GLU A 80 -2.54 -1.82 -2.13
N TYR A 81 -3.51 -1.27 -2.87
CA TYR A 81 -4.91 -1.63 -2.71
C TYR A 81 -5.20 -3.06 -3.14
N LYS A 82 -4.70 -3.47 -4.31
CA LYS A 82 -4.85 -4.83 -4.85
C LYS A 82 -4.35 -5.89 -3.85
N ASN A 83 -3.21 -5.63 -3.22
CA ASN A 83 -2.59 -6.53 -2.25
C ASN A 83 -3.03 -6.26 -0.78
N LYS A 84 -4.01 -5.38 -0.57
CA LYS A 84 -4.61 -5.04 0.74
C LYS A 84 -3.66 -4.41 1.76
N TYR A 85 -2.54 -3.84 1.30
CA TYR A 85 -1.65 -3.03 2.15
C TYR A 85 -2.27 -1.69 2.49
N ARG A 86 -3.00 -1.08 1.56
CA ARG A 86 -3.73 0.16 1.78
C ARG A 86 -5.20 -0.13 2.06
N LYS A 87 -5.73 0.50 3.13
CA LYS A 87 -7.11 0.27 3.59
C LYS A 87 -8.08 1.21 2.87
N ASN A 88 -8.95 0.67 2.10
CA ASN A 88 -10.19 1.25 1.56
C ASN A 88 -10.89 0.14 0.79
N GLN A 89 -12.06 -0.30 1.25
CA GLN A 89 -12.75 -1.46 0.66
C GLN A 89 -13.13 -1.23 -0.80
N VAL A 90 -13.57 -0.03 -1.17
CA VAL A 90 -13.94 0.29 -2.55
C VAL A 90 -12.71 0.21 -3.45
N MET A 91 -11.60 0.84 -3.06
CA MET A 91 -10.37 0.79 -3.85
C MET A 91 -9.74 -0.60 -3.91
N GLN A 92 -9.84 -1.40 -2.85
CA GLN A 92 -9.40 -2.79 -2.85
C GLN A 92 -10.21 -3.65 -3.84
N MET A 93 -11.52 -3.40 -3.93
CA MET A 93 -12.39 -4.06 -4.91
C MET A 93 -12.05 -3.63 -6.34
N MET A 94 -11.90 -2.33 -6.57
CA MET A 94 -11.57 -1.79 -7.90
C MET A 94 -10.21 -2.27 -8.39
N ALA A 95 -9.16 -2.11 -7.58
CA ALA A 95 -7.81 -2.50 -7.93
C ALA A 95 -7.61 -4.02 -7.99
N GLY A 96 -8.39 -4.79 -7.22
CA GLY A 96 -8.29 -6.25 -7.17
C GLY A 96 -8.62 -6.93 -8.50
N GLY A 97 -9.43 -6.30 -9.33
CA GLY A 97 -9.80 -6.79 -10.66
C GLY A 97 -8.81 -6.44 -11.78
N LEU A 98 -7.83 -5.57 -11.53
CA LEU A 98 -6.88 -5.11 -12.53
C LEU A 98 -5.64 -6.02 -12.60
N ASP A 99 -5.11 -6.26 -13.79
CA ASP A 99 -3.79 -6.84 -13.98
C ASP A 99 -2.69 -5.75 -14.02
N ASP A 100 -1.43 -6.17 -14.16
CA ASP A 100 -0.29 -5.25 -14.09
C ASP A 100 -0.23 -4.31 -15.30
N GLU A 101 -0.63 -4.77 -16.48
CA GLU A 101 -0.72 -4.01 -17.71
C GLU A 101 -1.86 -2.98 -17.65
N GLU A 102 -3.00 -3.34 -17.09
CA GLU A 102 -4.13 -2.44 -16.87
C GLU A 102 -3.77 -1.32 -15.87
N ILE A 103 -3.06 -1.66 -14.81
CA ILE A 103 -2.56 -0.68 -13.84
C ILE A 103 -1.57 0.28 -14.50
N ALA A 104 -0.63 -0.23 -15.31
CA ALA A 104 0.32 0.60 -16.04
C ALA A 104 -0.37 1.52 -17.06
N ALA A 105 -1.37 1.01 -17.79
CA ALA A 105 -2.16 1.78 -18.74
C ALA A 105 -2.93 2.92 -18.07
N LEU A 106 -3.63 2.64 -16.97
CA LEU A 106 -4.32 3.65 -16.16
C LEU A 106 -3.37 4.72 -15.64
N ALA A 107 -2.22 4.31 -15.10
CA ALA A 107 -1.21 5.23 -14.58
C ALA A 107 -0.67 6.17 -15.68
N SER A 108 -0.34 5.62 -16.84
CA SER A 108 0.13 6.40 -17.99
C SER A 108 -0.92 7.39 -18.48
N TYR A 109 -2.18 6.98 -18.57
CA TYR A 109 -3.27 7.85 -18.98
C TYR A 109 -3.48 9.01 -18.00
N PHE A 110 -3.67 8.75 -16.72
CA PHE A 110 -3.89 9.79 -15.72
C PHE A 110 -2.70 10.75 -15.60
N ALA A 111 -1.47 10.25 -15.70
CA ALA A 111 -0.28 11.08 -15.69
C ALA A 111 -0.20 12.02 -16.91
N SER A 112 -0.78 11.64 -18.05
CA SER A 112 -0.81 12.44 -19.27
C SER A 112 -1.83 13.59 -19.23
N LEU A 113 -2.78 13.57 -18.30
CA LEU A 113 -3.80 14.59 -18.13
C LEU A 113 -3.26 15.76 -17.29
N GLN A 114 -3.72 16.98 -17.59
CA GLN A 114 -3.37 18.20 -16.86
C GLN A 114 -4.54 18.71 -16.02
#